data_233336d3a9f1fe3e4059e9f9604cfd79
#
_entry.id   233336d3a9f1fe3e4059e9f9604cfd79
#
_cell.length_a   1.000
_cell.length_b   1.000
_cell.length_c   1.000
_cell.angle_alpha   90.00
_cell.angle_beta   90.00
_cell.angle_gamma   90.00
#
_symmetry.space_group_name_H-M   'P 1'
#
loop_
_entity.id
_entity.type
_entity.pdbx_description
1 polymer ?
#
loop_
_entity_poly.entity_id
_entity_poly.type
_entity_poly.pdbx_seq_one_letter_code
_entity_poly.pdbx_strand_id
1 'polypeptide(L)'
;MPVNESQKLRVLIASNGSKDVAQAQALVVRLSKNAKIETRAIVDEDSYPHRLSQETYTLQNKLFKPCRETEEHCKAIERDQIEFYRQQAYDLCNWADMMVLAPIDADTFAKMLHGVTDCLLLEILRGWDVSKKILLVPGMTTAMWENPMTKKQLSKVRRKWQWVRVMQPILWQYEEKLLTKNVLVWDGFNELVDVIKNQAELMTIGHDVDIAAAGAANLARKNTKTEALLPPEVWTLIFEYVGDWEVARALNIYTTISTPAEWQRRPEEAKTELHIYMRSLEWTMLTSPVPKIIEKLKAAPEDMKYLSSLCVKLVIKFCFTDILTYLEANFKDLFWSSFGQKLLPTKASAVYGRTEILEWWRTSPTFLSKDYSTEAIDGASKSGFVHVLDWWRKSGLPLKYTASAMEQASSKGHILVLEWWKEASLHQGSYHVDSETRHRHGLPAMDEGPSTPSEAQPALKLKPGKSLLAAAQNNQPLVLRWWDNSGIQIQYADSVAKVASQHGYVDVLDAWLELKGEKMAFDNQVLVQPTKNGHVEVLEWWKKFSQGEEGRPGGKVEYKTCDIEEALEDSVGSQTQEMEVKRWWAKNGLNLGVDVSEWTKVKVL
;
A
#
# COMPACT_ATOMS: atom_id res chain seq x y z
N MET A 1 -26.30 13.43 40.06
CA MET A 1 -25.66 12.70 38.97
C MET A 1 -24.59 13.60 38.38
N PRO A 2 -23.31 13.23 38.36
CA PRO A 2 -22.30 14.08 37.77
C PRO A 2 -22.52 14.16 36.25
N VAL A 3 -22.50 15.37 35.74
CA VAL A 3 -22.56 15.67 34.31
C VAL A 3 -21.38 15.00 33.65
N ASN A 4 -21.65 14.10 32.70
CA ASN A 4 -20.62 13.46 31.88
C ASN A 4 -19.77 14.57 31.21
N GLU A 5 -18.51 14.68 31.63
CA GLU A 5 -17.53 15.47 30.89
C GLU A 5 -17.37 14.82 29.51
N SER A 6 -17.91 15.48 28.49
CA SER A 6 -17.72 15.08 27.10
C SER A 6 -16.22 15.05 26.82
N GLN A 7 -15.73 13.90 26.36
CA GLN A 7 -14.30 13.72 26.05
C GLN A 7 -13.89 14.72 24.96
N LYS A 8 -13.00 15.66 25.33
CA LYS A 8 -12.49 16.68 24.43
C LYS A 8 -11.30 16.13 23.65
N LEU A 9 -11.19 16.48 22.37
CA LEU A 9 -9.99 16.23 21.60
C LEU A 9 -8.83 17.10 22.11
N ARG A 10 -7.75 16.49 22.57
CA ARG A 10 -6.56 17.16 23.10
C ARG A 10 -5.54 17.33 22.00
N VAL A 11 -5.35 18.57 21.57
CA VAL A 11 -4.47 18.95 20.45
C VAL A 11 -3.24 19.66 20.97
N LEU A 12 -2.07 19.09 20.70
CA LEU A 12 -0.78 19.70 20.97
C LEU A 12 -0.29 20.45 19.74
N ILE A 13 -0.18 21.78 19.83
CA ILE A 13 0.25 22.64 18.73
C ILE A 13 1.69 23.05 18.98
N ALA A 14 2.58 22.77 18.03
CA ALA A 14 3.98 23.16 18.12
C ALA A 14 4.40 23.98 16.91
N SER A 15 5.20 25.01 17.17
CA SER A 15 5.78 25.88 16.15
C SER A 15 7.22 26.21 16.51
N ASN A 16 8.11 26.15 15.52
CA ASN A 16 9.50 26.51 15.68
C ASN A 16 10.00 27.50 14.62
N GLY A 17 9.17 28.26 14.03
CA GLY A 17 9.55 29.19 12.98
C GLY A 17 9.42 30.64 13.42
N SER A 18 10.46 31.43 13.27
CA SER A 18 10.51 32.83 13.70
C SER A 18 9.60 33.78 12.92
N LYS A 19 9.10 33.41 11.75
CA LYS A 19 8.33 34.33 10.88
C LYS A 19 6.84 34.03 10.76
N ASP A 20 6.39 32.79 11.09
CA ASP A 20 5.00 32.37 10.86
C ASP A 20 4.27 31.95 12.13
N VAL A 21 4.76 32.34 13.28
CA VAL A 21 4.16 32.04 14.60
C VAL A 21 2.75 32.63 14.73
N ALA A 22 2.43 33.64 13.92
CA ALA A 22 1.06 34.16 13.79
C ALA A 22 0.05 33.06 13.40
N GLN A 23 0.49 32.05 12.66
CA GLN A 23 -0.36 30.92 12.29
C GLN A 23 -0.68 30.02 13.49
N ALA A 24 0.31 29.71 14.34
CA ALA A 24 0.08 28.91 15.54
C ALA A 24 -0.87 29.62 16.51
N GLN A 25 -0.71 30.94 16.68
CA GLN A 25 -1.59 31.76 17.49
C GLN A 25 -3.02 31.80 16.93
N ALA A 26 -3.15 32.05 15.62
CA ALA A 26 -4.44 32.06 14.96
C ALA A 26 -5.14 30.70 15.07
N LEU A 27 -4.36 29.60 15.00
CA LEU A 27 -4.85 28.25 15.16
C LEU A 27 -5.38 28.01 16.58
N VAL A 28 -4.60 28.35 17.62
CA VAL A 28 -5.02 28.25 19.02
C VAL A 28 -6.31 29.05 19.26
N VAL A 29 -6.35 30.31 18.83
CA VAL A 29 -7.54 31.18 18.98
C VAL A 29 -8.75 30.64 18.23
N ARG A 30 -8.54 30.04 17.06
CA ARG A 30 -9.65 29.50 16.26
C ARG A 30 -10.20 28.19 16.86
N LEU A 31 -9.31 27.34 17.36
CA LEU A 31 -9.68 26.04 17.96
C LEU A 31 -10.28 26.21 19.37
N SER A 32 -9.81 27.16 20.18
CA SER A 32 -10.34 27.42 21.52
C SER A 32 -11.80 27.87 21.54
N LYS A 33 -12.34 28.31 20.40
CA LYS A 33 -13.77 28.61 20.22
C LYS A 33 -14.65 27.36 20.16
N ASN A 34 -14.06 26.18 19.96
CA ASN A 34 -14.79 24.93 19.93
C ASN A 34 -14.69 24.22 21.31
N ALA A 35 -15.83 24.10 22.00
CA ALA A 35 -15.90 23.47 23.32
C ALA A 35 -15.43 22.01 23.36
N LYS A 36 -15.37 21.33 22.20
CA LYS A 36 -14.94 19.93 22.06
C LYS A 36 -13.42 19.76 21.89
N ILE A 37 -12.66 20.88 21.84
CA ILE A 37 -11.23 20.86 21.60
C ILE A 37 -10.52 21.53 22.76
N GLU A 38 -9.50 20.87 23.29
CA GLU A 38 -8.56 21.42 24.26
C GLU A 38 -7.18 21.54 23.62
N THR A 39 -6.53 22.69 23.77
CA THR A 39 -5.25 22.96 23.10
C THR A 39 -4.16 23.28 24.09
N ARG A 40 -2.97 22.71 23.89
CA ARG A 40 -1.70 23.12 24.51
C ARG A 40 -0.73 23.53 23.42
N ALA A 41 0.13 24.51 23.71
CA ALA A 41 1.05 25.05 22.73
C ALA A 41 2.51 24.93 23.17
N ILE A 42 3.39 24.60 22.22
CA ILE A 42 4.85 24.62 22.40
C ILE A 42 5.39 25.67 21.41
N VAL A 43 6.01 26.71 21.91
CA VAL A 43 6.54 27.83 21.11
C VAL A 43 7.91 28.24 21.58
N ASP A 44 8.68 28.88 20.70
CA ASP A 44 9.99 29.41 21.03
C ASP A 44 9.84 30.69 21.89
N GLU A 45 10.57 30.76 22.99
CA GLU A 45 10.51 31.84 23.96
C GLU A 45 10.93 33.21 23.37
N ASP A 46 11.89 33.18 22.47
CA ASP A 46 12.39 34.39 21.78
C ASP A 46 11.40 34.97 20.77
N SER A 47 10.48 34.16 20.30
CA SER A 47 9.48 34.54 19.30
C SER A 47 8.16 35.03 19.91
N TYR A 48 7.89 34.76 21.21
CA TYR A 48 6.62 35.10 21.88
C TYR A 48 6.79 35.52 23.34
N PRO A 49 6.69 36.79 23.63
CA PRO A 49 6.66 37.27 25.01
C PRO A 49 5.31 37.07 25.73
N HIS A 50 4.27 36.57 25.05
CA HIS A 50 2.92 36.45 25.62
C HIS A 50 2.41 34.98 25.57
N ARG A 51 1.78 34.55 26.66
CA ARG A 51 1.15 33.21 26.74
C ARG A 51 0.03 33.08 25.72
N LEU A 52 0.13 32.08 24.85
CA LEU A 52 -0.82 31.80 23.78
C LEU A 52 -2.07 31.07 24.26
N SER A 53 -1.96 30.27 25.31
CA SER A 53 -3.03 29.51 25.94
C SER A 53 -2.82 29.47 27.46
N GLN A 54 -3.79 28.92 28.20
CA GLN A 54 -3.65 28.71 29.66
C GLN A 54 -2.43 27.82 30.00
N GLU A 55 -2.05 26.94 29.09
CA GLU A 55 -0.88 26.07 29.19
C GLU A 55 0.02 26.21 27.96
N THR A 56 1.01 27.10 28.03
CA THR A 56 2.02 27.30 27.01
C THR A 56 3.36 26.81 27.53
N TYR A 57 4.00 25.92 26.77
CA TYR A 57 5.32 25.38 27.05
C TYR A 57 6.36 26.05 26.18
N THR A 58 7.56 26.26 26.73
CA THR A 58 8.65 26.90 25.98
C THR A 58 9.53 25.84 25.32
N LEU A 59 9.93 26.12 24.10
CA LEU A 59 10.85 25.33 23.31
C LEU A 59 12.27 25.73 23.72
N GLN A 60 12.75 25.21 24.87
CA GLN A 60 14.10 25.51 25.30
C GLN A 60 15.11 24.65 24.52
N ASN A 61 16.09 25.33 23.89
CA ASN A 61 17.25 24.65 23.35
C ASN A 61 18.11 24.16 24.53
N LYS A 62 18.49 22.89 24.49
CA LYS A 62 19.48 22.28 25.43
C LYS A 62 20.90 22.85 25.21
N LEU A 63 21.05 24.08 24.72
CA LEU A 63 22.34 24.72 24.56
C LEU A 63 22.83 25.18 25.93
N PHE A 64 23.80 24.46 26.45
CA PHE A 64 24.50 24.73 27.71
C PHE A 64 25.00 26.16 27.75
N LYS A 65 24.48 26.95 28.68
CA LYS A 65 25.20 28.14 29.13
C LYS A 65 26.41 27.64 29.90
N PRO A 66 27.65 28.06 29.55
CA PRO A 66 28.81 27.62 30.27
C PRO A 66 28.66 28.00 31.75
N CYS A 67 28.55 26.99 32.59
CA CYS A 67 28.49 27.18 34.02
C CYS A 67 29.89 27.60 34.54
N ARG A 68 29.98 28.59 35.42
CA ARG A 68 31.21 29.02 36.04
C ARG A 68 31.55 28.25 37.33
N GLU A 69 30.76 27.24 37.66
CA GLU A 69 30.89 26.39 38.84
C GLU A 69 31.61 25.07 38.52
N THR A 70 31.90 24.30 39.56
CA THR A 70 32.67 23.04 39.45
C THR A 70 31.99 22.05 38.51
N GLU A 71 32.79 21.30 37.75
CA GLU A 71 32.35 20.40 36.67
C GLU A 71 31.33 19.31 37.13
N GLU A 72 31.42 18.90 38.40
CA GLU A 72 30.52 17.92 39.01
C GLU A 72 29.13 18.50 39.32
N HIS A 73 29.08 19.76 39.79
CA HIS A 73 27.84 20.45 40.09
C HIS A 73 27.05 20.80 38.80
N CYS A 74 27.78 21.22 37.77
CA CYS A 74 27.21 21.43 36.44
C CYS A 74 26.59 20.14 35.85
N LYS A 75 27.31 18.99 35.98
CA LYS A 75 26.80 17.69 35.51
C LYS A 75 25.56 17.20 36.28
N ALA A 76 25.42 17.55 37.56
CA ALA A 76 24.23 17.21 38.34
C ALA A 76 23.02 18.03 37.90
N ILE A 77 23.20 19.36 37.77
CA ILE A 77 22.13 20.27 37.28
C ILE A 77 21.71 19.89 35.86
N GLU A 78 22.62 19.50 34.98
CA GLU A 78 22.35 19.03 33.65
C GLU A 78 21.47 17.76 33.63
N ARG A 79 21.78 16.79 34.50
CA ARG A 79 20.99 15.55 34.63
C ARG A 79 19.56 15.84 35.10
N ASP A 80 19.41 16.69 36.13
CA ASP A 80 18.08 17.05 36.66
C ASP A 80 17.25 17.82 35.64
N GLN A 81 17.87 18.69 34.85
CA GLN A 81 17.18 19.39 33.76
C GLN A 81 16.77 18.44 32.62
N ILE A 82 17.65 17.51 32.23
CA ILE A 82 17.34 16.51 31.22
C ILE A 82 16.17 15.62 31.66
N GLU A 83 16.18 15.19 32.92
CA GLU A 83 15.11 14.35 33.46
C GLU A 83 13.78 15.11 33.52
N PHE A 84 13.81 16.38 33.92
CA PHE A 84 12.63 17.25 33.92
C PHE A 84 12.02 17.40 32.51
N TYR A 85 12.84 17.61 31.46
CA TYR A 85 12.36 17.70 30.08
C TYR A 85 11.81 16.37 29.57
N ARG A 86 12.42 15.27 29.92
CA ARG A 86 11.90 13.93 29.56
C ARG A 86 10.56 13.66 30.22
N GLN A 87 10.40 14.01 31.49
CA GLN A 87 9.14 13.85 32.19
C GLN A 87 8.07 14.74 31.56
N GLN A 88 8.39 16.00 31.26
CA GLN A 88 7.47 16.92 30.59
C GLN A 88 7.08 16.42 29.19
N ALA A 89 8.03 15.89 28.42
CA ALA A 89 7.75 15.30 27.11
C ALA A 89 6.83 14.09 27.23
N TYR A 90 7.08 13.22 28.21
CA TYR A 90 6.23 12.05 28.49
C TYR A 90 4.81 12.44 28.85
N ASP A 91 4.63 13.42 29.72
CA ASP A 91 3.31 13.90 30.15
C ASP A 91 2.54 14.50 28.98
N LEU A 92 3.20 15.26 28.10
CA LEU A 92 2.57 15.82 26.89
C LEU A 92 2.23 14.76 25.84
N CYS A 93 3.06 13.73 25.67
CA CYS A 93 2.77 12.60 24.79
C CYS A 93 1.54 11.82 25.25
N ASN A 94 1.40 11.61 26.56
CA ASN A 94 0.24 10.91 27.12
C ASN A 94 -1.03 11.76 27.09
N TRP A 95 -0.89 13.06 27.32
CA TRP A 95 -2.03 13.98 27.32
C TRP A 95 -2.63 14.18 25.93
N ALA A 96 -1.80 14.35 24.90
CA ALA A 96 -2.28 14.72 23.56
C ALA A 96 -2.84 13.51 22.79
N ASP A 97 -3.95 13.73 22.10
CA ASP A 97 -4.56 12.76 21.17
C ASP A 97 -4.11 13.00 19.74
N MET A 98 -3.68 14.23 19.43
CA MET A 98 -3.19 14.66 18.13
C MET A 98 -2.13 15.75 18.29
N MET A 99 -1.15 15.78 17.37
CA MET A 99 -0.17 16.84 17.29
C MET A 99 -0.30 17.63 15.99
N VAL A 100 -0.11 18.94 16.07
CA VAL A 100 -0.09 19.83 14.91
C VAL A 100 1.21 20.62 14.92
N LEU A 101 2.04 20.40 13.93
CA LEU A 101 3.31 21.10 13.70
C LEU A 101 3.04 22.26 12.72
N ALA A 102 2.81 23.46 13.20
CA ALA A 102 2.34 24.56 12.39
C ALA A 102 3.00 25.91 12.78
N PRO A 103 3.99 26.35 12.03
CA PRO A 103 4.77 25.64 11.03
C PRO A 103 5.99 24.91 11.59
N ILE A 104 6.64 24.06 10.77
CA ILE A 104 7.91 23.44 11.06
C ILE A 104 8.95 23.80 9.99
N ASP A 105 10.16 24.16 10.41
CA ASP A 105 11.26 24.46 9.49
C ASP A 105 11.96 23.22 8.94
N ALA A 106 12.83 23.40 7.94
CA ALA A 106 13.53 22.30 7.28
C ALA A 106 14.54 21.62 8.20
N ASP A 107 15.15 22.34 9.15
CA ASP A 107 16.14 21.82 10.08
C ASP A 107 15.48 20.89 11.09
N THR A 108 14.43 21.34 11.74
CA THR A 108 13.65 20.51 12.70
C THR A 108 13.02 19.31 12.01
N PHE A 109 12.54 19.47 10.78
CA PHE A 109 12.04 18.34 9.99
C PHE A 109 13.13 17.31 9.71
N ALA A 110 14.35 17.74 9.39
CA ALA A 110 15.49 16.84 9.20
C ALA A 110 15.89 16.16 10.51
N LYS A 111 15.98 16.91 11.63
CA LYS A 111 16.30 16.37 12.97
C LYS A 111 15.27 15.34 13.42
N MET A 112 13.98 15.59 13.21
CA MET A 112 12.90 14.65 13.50
C MET A 112 13.11 13.31 12.77
N LEU A 113 13.47 13.33 11.49
CA LEU A 113 13.70 12.12 10.69
C LEU A 113 14.97 11.35 11.08
N HIS A 114 15.92 12.02 11.68
CA HIS A 114 17.16 11.41 12.20
C HIS A 114 17.08 11.05 13.69
N GLY A 115 15.97 11.38 14.35
CA GLY A 115 15.73 11.05 15.76
C GLY A 115 16.60 11.84 16.73
N VAL A 116 17.01 13.05 16.36
CA VAL A 116 17.73 13.98 17.22
C VAL A 116 16.77 14.53 18.29
N THR A 117 17.24 14.69 19.53
CA THR A 117 16.45 15.13 20.69
C THR A 117 17.15 16.27 21.39
N ASP A 118 17.34 17.40 20.71
CA ASP A 118 18.03 18.59 21.23
C ASP A 118 17.08 19.66 21.82
N CYS A 119 15.77 19.46 21.71
CA CYS A 119 14.75 20.33 22.29
C CYS A 119 13.51 19.54 22.72
N LEU A 120 12.63 20.17 23.51
CA LEU A 120 11.40 19.56 24.02
C LEU A 120 10.53 18.97 22.89
N LEU A 121 10.35 19.72 21.79
CA LEU A 121 9.53 19.26 20.65
C LEU A 121 10.10 17.97 20.04
N LEU A 122 11.41 17.88 19.83
CA LEU A 122 12.05 16.69 19.26
C LEU A 122 12.07 15.51 20.23
N GLU A 123 12.11 15.75 21.53
CA GLU A 123 11.92 14.72 22.55
C GLU A 123 10.50 14.13 22.48
N ILE A 124 9.48 14.98 22.39
CA ILE A 124 8.07 14.56 22.21
C ILE A 124 7.92 13.76 20.91
N LEU A 125 8.44 14.24 19.79
CA LEU A 125 8.37 13.55 18.50
C LEU A 125 9.08 12.19 18.52
N ARG A 126 10.13 12.05 19.32
CA ARG A 126 10.85 10.79 19.52
C ARG A 126 10.05 9.79 20.35
N GLY A 127 9.32 10.26 21.36
CA GLY A 127 8.44 9.45 22.22
C GLY A 127 7.00 9.33 21.75
N TRP A 128 6.66 9.90 20.57
CA TRP A 128 5.29 9.96 20.09
C TRP A 128 4.71 8.58 19.77
N ASP A 129 3.49 8.34 20.20
CA ASP A 129 2.74 7.14 19.88
C ASP A 129 2.29 7.17 18.41
N VAL A 130 2.73 6.18 17.64
CA VAL A 130 2.43 6.05 16.20
C VAL A 130 0.94 5.80 15.90
N SER A 131 0.13 5.45 16.90
CA SER A 131 -1.33 5.36 16.76
C SER A 131 -2.00 6.73 16.65
N LYS A 132 -1.34 7.79 17.14
CA LYS A 132 -1.84 9.16 17.17
C LYS A 132 -1.33 9.94 15.97
N LYS A 133 -2.22 10.71 15.32
CA LYS A 133 -1.89 11.45 14.09
C LYS A 133 -1.09 12.72 14.37
N ILE A 134 -0.17 13.02 13.45
CA ILE A 134 0.56 14.28 13.39
C ILE A 134 0.19 15.00 12.09
N LEU A 135 -0.24 16.26 12.18
CA LEU A 135 -0.43 17.16 11.05
C LEU A 135 0.79 18.08 10.94
N LEU A 136 1.45 18.11 9.80
CA LEU A 136 2.68 18.86 9.58
C LEU A 136 2.45 19.92 8.52
N VAL A 137 2.62 21.19 8.91
CA VAL A 137 2.60 22.37 8.04
C VAL A 137 4.04 22.80 7.78
N PRO A 138 4.53 22.77 6.53
CA PRO A 138 5.89 23.17 6.22
C PRO A 138 6.05 24.70 6.30
N GLY A 139 7.03 25.15 7.09
CA GLY A 139 7.45 26.56 7.20
C GLY A 139 8.82 26.77 6.56
N MET A 140 8.98 26.39 5.31
CA MET A 140 10.24 26.40 4.57
C MET A 140 10.20 27.43 3.45
N THR A 141 11.37 27.95 3.05
CA THR A 141 11.48 28.74 1.82
C THR A 141 11.26 27.88 0.58
N THR A 142 10.92 28.49 -0.55
CA THR A 142 10.75 27.78 -1.83
C THR A 142 11.98 26.97 -2.19
N ALA A 143 13.17 27.53 -2.03
CA ALA A 143 14.43 26.85 -2.31
C ALA A 143 14.66 25.61 -1.42
N MET A 144 14.31 25.68 -0.13
CA MET A 144 14.37 24.54 0.79
C MET A 144 13.34 23.48 0.46
N TRP A 145 12.13 23.89 0.06
CA TRP A 145 11.06 22.96 -0.32
C TRP A 145 11.39 22.20 -1.61
N GLU A 146 11.96 22.89 -2.59
CA GLU A 146 12.36 22.28 -3.89
C GLU A 146 13.66 21.49 -3.81
N ASN A 147 14.41 21.63 -2.73
CA ASN A 147 15.68 20.92 -2.55
C ASN A 147 15.48 19.39 -2.63
N PRO A 148 16.33 18.68 -3.39
CA PRO A 148 16.26 17.23 -3.51
C PRO A 148 16.28 16.48 -2.18
N MET A 149 16.99 16.99 -1.16
CA MET A 149 17.02 16.42 0.19
C MET A 149 15.64 16.48 0.84
N THR A 150 14.97 17.63 0.80
CA THR A 150 13.61 17.79 1.33
C THR A 150 12.62 16.88 0.62
N LYS A 151 12.71 16.77 -0.71
CA LYS A 151 11.87 15.84 -1.51
C LYS A 151 12.10 14.37 -1.10
N LYS A 152 13.35 13.98 -0.86
CA LYS A 152 13.71 12.64 -0.38
C LYS A 152 13.15 12.38 1.04
N GLN A 153 13.27 13.36 1.92
CA GLN A 153 12.74 13.31 3.29
C GLN A 153 11.21 13.20 3.30
N LEU A 154 10.51 14.02 2.52
CA LEU A 154 9.06 13.94 2.35
C LEU A 154 8.60 12.60 1.77
N SER A 155 9.32 12.06 0.80
CA SER A 155 9.04 10.73 0.24
C SER A 155 9.22 9.63 1.29
N LYS A 156 10.21 9.75 2.19
CA LYS A 156 10.40 8.82 3.33
C LYS A 156 9.22 8.88 4.29
N VAL A 157 8.75 10.10 4.65
CA VAL A 157 7.58 10.28 5.52
C VAL A 157 6.34 9.65 4.89
N ARG A 158 6.01 10.00 3.66
CA ARG A 158 4.82 9.46 2.96
C ARG A 158 4.79 7.93 2.87
N ARG A 159 5.95 7.28 2.72
CA ARG A 159 6.03 5.82 2.57
C ARG A 159 6.07 5.06 3.88
N LYS A 160 6.71 5.63 4.92
CA LYS A 160 7.01 4.90 6.15
C LYS A 160 6.27 5.41 7.38
N TRP A 161 5.83 6.68 7.37
CA TRP A 161 5.23 7.35 8.53
C TRP A 161 3.79 7.73 8.25
N GLN A 162 2.93 6.73 8.13
CA GLN A 162 1.50 6.92 7.80
C GLN A 162 0.72 7.74 8.83
N TRP A 163 1.24 7.86 10.06
CA TRP A 163 0.68 8.70 11.12
C TRP A 163 1.02 10.18 10.95
N VAL A 164 1.92 10.55 10.03
CA VAL A 164 2.27 11.94 9.73
C VAL A 164 1.65 12.39 8.41
N ARG A 165 0.68 13.29 8.48
CA ARG A 165 0.08 13.92 7.30
C ARG A 165 0.75 15.27 7.05
N VAL A 166 1.42 15.41 5.91
CA VAL A 166 2.04 16.68 5.48
C VAL A 166 1.02 17.49 4.69
N MET A 167 0.69 18.68 5.17
CA MET A 167 -0.15 19.65 4.47
C MET A 167 0.66 20.26 3.32
N GLN A 168 0.19 20.09 2.09
CA GLN A 168 0.94 20.52 0.91
C GLN A 168 0.84 22.03 0.72
N PRO A 169 1.94 22.76 0.56
CA PRO A 169 1.90 24.17 0.14
C PRO A 169 1.61 24.27 -1.36
N ILE A 170 1.04 25.39 -1.76
CA ILE A 170 0.78 25.73 -3.15
C ILE A 170 1.98 26.51 -3.69
N LEU A 171 2.50 26.09 -4.83
CA LEU A 171 3.54 26.80 -5.56
C LEU A 171 2.87 27.74 -6.57
N TRP A 172 2.94 29.04 -6.30
CA TRP A 172 2.50 30.07 -7.24
C TRP A 172 3.65 30.44 -8.16
N GLN A 173 3.40 30.44 -9.48
CA GLN A 173 4.32 31.01 -10.46
C GLN A 173 3.97 32.47 -10.66
N TYR A 174 4.92 33.34 -10.37
CA TYR A 174 4.79 34.77 -10.55
C TYR A 174 5.73 35.24 -11.67
N GLU A 175 5.18 35.87 -12.70
CA GLU A 175 5.96 36.51 -13.76
C GLU A 175 6.31 37.94 -13.37
N GLU A 176 7.51 38.20 -12.94
CA GLU A 176 8.06 39.52 -12.73
C GLU A 176 9.05 39.81 -13.87
N LYS A 177 8.62 40.67 -14.83
CA LYS A 177 9.44 41.29 -15.90
C LYS A 177 10.69 40.43 -16.33
N LEU A 178 10.50 39.32 -17.00
CA LEU A 178 11.53 38.42 -17.55
C LEU A 178 12.06 37.25 -16.69
N LEU A 179 11.62 37.07 -15.45
CA LEU A 179 12.02 35.91 -14.62
C LEU A 179 10.79 35.34 -13.92
N THR A 180 10.49 34.08 -14.20
CA THR A 180 9.50 33.29 -13.45
C THR A 180 10.03 32.99 -12.05
N LYS A 181 9.46 33.59 -11.02
CA LYS A 181 9.73 33.25 -9.61
C LYS A 181 8.64 32.34 -9.08
N ASN A 182 9.02 31.19 -8.59
CA ASN A 182 8.13 30.32 -7.84
C ASN A 182 8.09 30.80 -6.39
N VAL A 183 6.91 31.16 -5.90
CA VAL A 183 6.71 31.52 -4.48
C VAL A 183 5.89 30.43 -3.81
N LEU A 184 6.42 29.90 -2.71
CA LEU A 184 5.73 28.94 -1.87
C LEU A 184 4.74 29.69 -0.98
N VAL A 185 3.46 29.41 -1.14
CA VAL A 185 2.41 29.95 -0.26
C VAL A 185 1.64 28.77 0.32
N TRP A 186 1.48 28.78 1.64
CA TRP A 186 0.60 27.85 2.31
C TRP A 186 -0.72 28.55 2.65
N ASP A 187 -1.78 28.20 1.93
CA ASP A 187 -3.14 28.76 2.09
C ASP A 187 -4.12 27.73 2.71
N GLY A 188 -3.59 26.68 3.30
CA GLY A 188 -4.37 25.57 3.86
C GLY A 188 -4.87 25.78 5.30
N PHE A 189 -4.89 27.02 5.83
CA PHE A 189 -5.27 27.27 7.23
C PHE A 189 -6.69 26.81 7.56
N ASN A 190 -7.66 27.11 6.71
CA ASN A 190 -9.03 26.68 6.91
C ASN A 190 -9.17 25.16 6.80
N GLU A 191 -8.51 24.54 5.82
CA GLU A 191 -8.46 23.09 5.67
C GLU A 191 -7.88 22.42 6.92
N LEU A 192 -6.79 22.95 7.48
CA LEU A 192 -6.19 22.45 8.71
C LEU A 192 -7.16 22.53 9.89
N VAL A 193 -7.84 23.66 10.06
CA VAL A 193 -8.85 23.85 11.12
C VAL A 193 -10.01 22.87 10.94
N ASP A 194 -10.48 22.67 9.72
CA ASP A 194 -11.60 21.77 9.43
C ASP A 194 -11.20 20.29 9.65
N VAL A 195 -9.98 19.88 9.28
CA VAL A 195 -9.45 18.55 9.59
C VAL A 195 -9.43 18.28 11.10
N ILE A 196 -9.00 19.26 11.91
CA ILE A 196 -8.97 19.12 13.37
C ILE A 196 -10.39 19.06 13.95
N LYS A 197 -11.31 19.92 13.50
CA LYS A 197 -12.71 19.89 13.93
C LYS A 197 -13.40 18.57 13.57
N ASN A 198 -13.22 18.10 12.35
CA ASN A 198 -13.76 16.82 11.91
C ASN A 198 -13.23 15.66 12.78
N GLN A 199 -11.95 15.71 13.18
CA GLN A 199 -11.40 14.71 14.08
C GLN A 199 -12.05 14.78 15.49
N ALA A 200 -12.34 15.99 15.99
CA ALA A 200 -13.04 16.15 17.27
C ALA A 200 -14.49 15.65 17.19
N GLU A 201 -15.17 15.86 16.07
CA GLU A 201 -16.52 15.34 15.85
C GLU A 201 -16.52 13.81 15.75
N LEU A 202 -15.55 13.21 15.06
CA LEU A 202 -15.40 11.75 14.96
C LEU A 202 -15.14 11.11 16.33
N MET A 203 -14.35 11.74 17.20
CA MET A 203 -14.14 11.23 18.56
C MET A 203 -15.42 11.27 19.39
N THR A 204 -16.21 12.33 19.28
CA THR A 204 -17.51 12.41 19.98
C THR A 204 -18.51 11.36 19.46
N ILE A 205 -18.57 11.15 18.15
CA ILE A 205 -19.42 10.09 17.53
C ILE A 205 -18.94 8.70 17.97
N GLY A 206 -17.62 8.44 17.94
CA GLY A 206 -17.05 7.17 18.41
C GLY A 206 -17.41 6.87 19.88
N HIS A 207 -17.31 7.86 20.75
CA HIS A 207 -17.68 7.72 22.15
C HIS A 207 -19.17 7.48 22.35
N ASP A 208 -20.04 8.16 21.61
CA ASP A 208 -21.49 7.95 21.64
C ASP A 208 -21.86 6.54 21.13
N VAL A 209 -21.14 6.03 20.14
CA VAL A 209 -21.28 4.64 19.63
C VAL A 209 -20.81 3.64 20.68
N ASP A 210 -19.69 3.88 21.37
CA ASP A 210 -19.19 2.99 22.43
C ASP A 210 -20.12 2.98 23.65
N ILE A 211 -20.70 4.11 24.04
CA ILE A 211 -21.72 4.19 25.10
C ILE A 211 -23.01 3.47 24.66
N ALA A 212 -23.41 3.65 23.40
CA ALA A 212 -24.58 2.95 22.87
C ALA A 212 -24.32 1.44 22.76
N ALA A 213 -23.10 1.03 22.35
CA ALA A 213 -22.69 -0.37 22.31
C ALA A 213 -22.61 -0.98 23.72
N ALA A 214 -22.09 -0.27 24.72
CA ALA A 214 -22.06 -0.71 26.10
C ALA A 214 -23.47 -0.76 26.71
N GLY A 215 -24.36 0.19 26.38
CA GLY A 215 -25.77 0.17 26.71
C GLY A 215 -26.52 -0.97 26.03
N ALA A 216 -26.26 -1.21 24.76
CA ALA A 216 -26.83 -2.29 23.96
C ALA A 216 -26.34 -3.67 24.43
N ALA A 217 -25.08 -3.82 24.84
CA ALA A 217 -24.54 -5.07 25.40
C ALA A 217 -25.24 -5.45 26.74
N ASN A 218 -25.68 -4.46 27.51
CA ASN A 218 -26.50 -4.70 28.72
C ASN A 218 -27.97 -4.99 28.40
N LEU A 219 -28.50 -4.52 27.26
CA LEU A 219 -29.84 -4.81 26.76
C LEU A 219 -29.90 -6.09 25.91
N ALA A 220 -28.82 -6.42 25.19
CA ALA A 220 -28.73 -7.60 24.29
C ALA A 220 -28.60 -8.95 25.04
N ARG A 221 -28.54 -8.96 26.38
CA ARG A 221 -28.84 -10.17 27.17
C ARG A 221 -30.32 -10.58 27.15
N LYS A 222 -31.18 -9.78 26.52
CA LYS A 222 -32.58 -10.12 26.21
C LYS A 222 -32.91 -9.62 24.80
N ASN A 223 -32.98 -10.55 23.88
CA ASN A 223 -33.56 -10.50 22.52
C ASN A 223 -32.70 -10.06 21.35
N THR A 224 -32.51 -11.06 20.46
CA THR A 224 -32.47 -11.03 18.98
C THR A 224 -31.60 -9.97 18.25
N LYS A 225 -30.64 -10.51 17.47
CA LYS A 225 -29.84 -9.86 16.43
C LYS A 225 -30.66 -8.86 15.61
N THR A 226 -30.54 -7.58 15.88
CA THR A 226 -30.76 -6.50 14.94
C THR A 226 -29.39 -5.86 14.67
N GLU A 227 -28.83 -6.13 13.51
CA GLU A 227 -27.67 -5.40 13.00
C GLU A 227 -28.02 -3.91 12.98
N ALA A 228 -27.31 -3.09 13.74
CA ALA A 228 -27.44 -1.65 13.70
C ALA A 228 -26.81 -1.16 12.39
N LEU A 229 -27.62 -1.11 11.33
CA LEU A 229 -27.23 -0.51 10.06
C LEU A 229 -27.10 1.00 10.27
N LEU A 230 -25.92 1.53 10.04
CA LEU A 230 -25.70 2.99 10.00
C LEU A 230 -26.62 3.63 8.96
N PRO A 231 -27.20 4.81 9.24
CA PRO A 231 -28.00 5.53 8.24
C PRO A 231 -27.19 5.77 6.95
N PRO A 232 -27.82 5.77 5.78
CA PRO A 232 -27.15 6.00 4.49
C PRO A 232 -26.34 7.29 4.43
N GLU A 233 -26.79 8.33 5.11
CA GLU A 233 -26.12 9.65 5.18
C GLU A 233 -24.77 9.56 5.90
N VAL A 234 -24.69 8.73 6.94
CA VAL A 234 -23.43 8.51 7.68
C VAL A 234 -22.43 7.76 6.81
N TRP A 235 -22.89 6.77 6.06
CA TRP A 235 -22.06 6.08 5.09
C TRP A 235 -21.54 7.03 4.00
N THR A 236 -22.37 7.93 3.49
CA THR A 236 -21.97 8.96 2.51
C THR A 236 -20.83 9.82 3.08
N LEU A 237 -20.97 10.32 4.31
CA LEU A 237 -19.93 11.12 4.97
C LEU A 237 -18.63 10.34 5.18
N ILE A 238 -18.72 9.07 5.61
CA ILE A 238 -17.55 8.20 5.79
C ILE A 238 -16.79 8.06 4.47
N PHE A 239 -17.49 7.78 3.37
CA PHE A 239 -16.84 7.57 2.07
C PHE A 239 -16.34 8.86 1.43
N GLU A 240 -17.00 9.98 1.63
CA GLU A 240 -16.48 11.29 1.24
C GLU A 240 -15.18 11.63 1.95
N TYR A 241 -15.04 11.21 3.23
CA TYR A 241 -13.79 11.36 3.97
C TYR A 241 -12.70 10.38 3.52
N VAL A 242 -13.05 9.13 3.26
CA VAL A 242 -12.12 8.09 2.76
C VAL A 242 -11.60 8.46 1.35
N GLY A 243 -12.41 9.15 0.55
CA GLY A 243 -12.06 9.58 -0.81
C GLY A 243 -12.01 8.42 -1.81
N ASP A 244 -12.52 7.24 -1.46
CA ASP A 244 -12.55 6.06 -2.34
C ASP A 244 -13.92 5.90 -3.01
N TRP A 245 -14.03 6.48 -4.21
CA TRP A 245 -15.24 6.40 -5.02
C TRP A 245 -15.58 4.95 -5.43
N GLU A 246 -14.57 4.10 -5.70
CA GLU A 246 -14.82 2.74 -6.16
C GLU A 246 -15.46 1.87 -5.08
N VAL A 247 -14.97 1.97 -3.85
CA VAL A 247 -15.54 1.22 -2.71
C VAL A 247 -16.94 1.75 -2.37
N ALA A 248 -17.14 3.08 -2.35
CA ALA A 248 -18.47 3.66 -2.16
C ALA A 248 -19.46 3.17 -3.20
N ARG A 249 -19.04 3.14 -4.47
CA ARG A 249 -19.88 2.65 -5.57
C ARG A 249 -20.18 1.15 -5.47
N ALA A 250 -19.20 0.34 -5.07
CA ALA A 250 -19.38 -1.10 -4.86
C ALA A 250 -20.41 -1.41 -3.76
N LEU A 251 -20.46 -0.58 -2.73
CA LEU A 251 -21.43 -0.67 -1.63
C LEU A 251 -22.77 0.04 -1.95
N ASN A 252 -22.92 0.59 -3.15
CA ASN A 252 -24.07 1.36 -3.59
C ASN A 252 -24.38 2.59 -2.73
N ILE A 253 -23.31 3.21 -2.19
CA ILE A 253 -23.37 4.41 -1.36
C ILE A 253 -23.17 5.64 -2.25
N TYR A 254 -24.06 6.63 -2.11
CA TYR A 254 -23.97 7.91 -2.82
C TYR A 254 -22.88 8.78 -2.20
N THR A 255 -22.00 9.33 -3.05
CA THR A 255 -20.98 10.29 -2.64
C THR A 255 -20.87 11.43 -3.66
N THR A 256 -20.40 12.60 -3.23
CA THR A 256 -20.12 13.74 -4.12
C THR A 256 -18.74 13.64 -4.77
N ILE A 257 -17.97 12.57 -4.46
CA ILE A 257 -16.66 12.32 -5.01
C ILE A 257 -16.74 12.19 -6.54
N SER A 258 -15.88 12.90 -7.25
CA SER A 258 -15.80 12.81 -8.70
C SER A 258 -15.36 11.42 -9.16
N THR A 259 -15.97 10.93 -10.22
CA THR A 259 -15.56 9.67 -10.86
C THR A 259 -14.09 9.72 -11.26
N PRO A 260 -13.25 8.75 -10.89
CA PRO A 260 -11.86 8.72 -11.27
C PRO A 260 -11.68 8.79 -12.80
N ALA A 261 -10.59 9.42 -13.24
CA ALA A 261 -10.29 9.61 -14.67
C ALA A 261 -10.21 8.28 -15.46
N GLU A 262 -9.88 7.18 -14.79
CA GLU A 262 -9.84 5.83 -15.39
C GLU A 262 -11.22 5.34 -15.89
N TRP A 263 -12.29 5.83 -15.28
CA TRP A 263 -13.67 5.50 -15.62
C TRP A 263 -14.30 6.52 -16.57
N GLN A 264 -13.64 7.66 -16.79
CA GLN A 264 -14.12 8.69 -17.71
C GLN A 264 -13.58 8.39 -19.11
N ARG A 265 -14.49 8.23 -20.08
CA ARG A 265 -14.08 8.20 -21.49
C ARG A 265 -13.73 9.60 -21.96
N ARG A 266 -12.70 9.71 -22.82
CA ARG A 266 -12.44 10.95 -23.54
C ARG A 266 -13.68 11.34 -24.36
N PRO A 267 -14.04 12.62 -24.44
CA PRO A 267 -15.16 13.08 -25.24
C PRO A 267 -14.84 12.85 -26.72
N GLU A 268 -15.35 11.74 -27.26
CA GLU A 268 -15.44 11.52 -28.69
C GLU A 268 -16.83 11.98 -29.16
N GLU A 269 -16.92 12.59 -30.33
CA GLU A 269 -18.19 13.00 -30.90
C GLU A 269 -19.07 11.76 -31.13
N ALA A 270 -20.23 11.76 -30.51
CA ALA A 270 -21.22 10.68 -30.70
C ALA A 270 -21.85 10.82 -32.08
N LYS A 271 -21.57 9.88 -32.98
CA LYS A 271 -22.00 9.92 -34.38
C LYS A 271 -23.42 9.34 -34.63
N THR A 272 -23.99 8.60 -33.69
CA THR A 272 -25.28 7.95 -33.81
C THR A 272 -26.11 8.04 -32.52
N GLU A 273 -27.43 7.97 -32.61
CA GLU A 273 -28.34 7.95 -31.44
C GLU A 273 -28.00 6.81 -30.47
N LEU A 274 -27.64 5.65 -31.01
CA LEU A 274 -27.22 4.50 -30.22
C LEU A 274 -25.93 4.84 -29.37
N HIS A 275 -24.97 5.55 -29.95
CA HIS A 275 -23.79 5.97 -29.21
C HIS A 275 -24.12 6.96 -28.09
N ILE A 276 -25.07 7.89 -28.32
CA ILE A 276 -25.53 8.84 -27.30
C ILE A 276 -26.23 8.07 -26.18
N TYR A 277 -27.08 7.12 -26.50
CA TYR A 277 -27.73 6.27 -25.51
C TYR A 277 -26.73 5.45 -24.70
N MET A 278 -25.77 4.78 -25.36
CA MET A 278 -24.74 3.97 -24.69
C MET A 278 -23.90 4.81 -23.71
N ARG A 279 -23.48 6.02 -24.12
CA ARG A 279 -22.76 6.94 -23.21
C ARG A 279 -23.64 7.38 -22.04
N SER A 280 -24.89 7.68 -22.29
CA SER A 280 -25.85 8.03 -21.26
C SER A 280 -26.08 6.86 -20.28
N LEU A 281 -26.11 5.61 -20.77
CA LEU A 281 -26.19 4.41 -19.95
C LEU A 281 -24.91 4.22 -19.09
N GLU A 282 -23.74 4.34 -19.70
CA GLU A 282 -22.44 4.31 -18.99
C GLU A 282 -22.41 5.32 -17.84
N TRP A 283 -22.82 6.57 -18.12
CA TRP A 283 -22.91 7.62 -17.11
C TRP A 283 -23.90 7.27 -15.99
N THR A 284 -25.07 6.74 -16.37
CA THR A 284 -26.08 6.33 -15.38
C THR A 284 -25.56 5.17 -14.51
N MET A 285 -24.81 4.21 -15.10
CA MET A 285 -24.19 3.12 -14.34
C MET A 285 -23.09 3.61 -13.38
N LEU A 286 -22.40 4.70 -13.70
CA LEU A 286 -21.40 5.29 -12.83
C LEU A 286 -22.00 6.11 -11.67
N THR A 287 -23.09 6.85 -11.94
CA THR A 287 -23.60 7.88 -11.03
C THR A 287 -24.93 7.58 -10.36
N SER A 288 -25.71 6.62 -10.86
CA SER A 288 -27.08 6.38 -10.40
C SER A 288 -27.27 5.02 -9.73
N PRO A 289 -28.28 4.86 -8.84
CA PRO A 289 -28.57 3.58 -8.22
C PRO A 289 -29.13 2.58 -9.23
N VAL A 290 -29.05 1.28 -8.87
CA VAL A 290 -29.48 0.17 -9.70
C VAL A 290 -30.91 0.30 -10.25
N PRO A 291 -31.94 0.74 -9.48
CA PRO A 291 -33.28 0.92 -10.01
C PRO A 291 -33.37 1.89 -11.21
N LYS A 292 -32.62 3.02 -11.16
CA LYS A 292 -32.56 3.98 -12.28
C LYS A 292 -31.82 3.42 -13.50
N ILE A 293 -30.83 2.55 -13.28
CA ILE A 293 -30.14 1.86 -14.37
C ILE A 293 -31.12 0.90 -15.07
N ILE A 294 -31.91 0.15 -14.30
CA ILE A 294 -32.93 -0.76 -14.83
C ILE A 294 -34.01 0.02 -15.59
N GLU A 295 -34.46 1.16 -15.06
CA GLU A 295 -35.41 2.03 -15.75
C GLU A 295 -34.86 2.52 -17.10
N LYS A 296 -33.59 2.89 -17.12
CA LYS A 296 -32.91 3.27 -18.37
C LYS A 296 -32.78 2.11 -19.35
N LEU A 297 -32.52 0.89 -18.88
CA LEU A 297 -32.45 -0.30 -19.70
C LEU A 297 -33.84 -0.67 -20.30
N LYS A 298 -34.96 -0.35 -19.62
CA LYS A 298 -36.31 -0.51 -20.16
C LYS A 298 -36.55 0.36 -21.39
N ALA A 299 -35.91 1.52 -21.45
CA ALA A 299 -35.97 2.46 -22.57
C ALA A 299 -34.87 2.21 -23.62
N ALA A 300 -34.28 1.01 -23.64
CA ALA A 300 -33.20 0.69 -24.58
C ALA A 300 -33.71 0.67 -26.02
N PRO A 301 -32.98 1.23 -27.00
CA PRO A 301 -33.29 1.14 -28.41
C PRO A 301 -33.29 -0.32 -28.88
N GLU A 302 -34.20 -0.68 -29.79
CA GLU A 302 -34.30 -2.03 -30.37
C GLU A 302 -33.03 -2.46 -31.12
N ASP A 303 -32.27 -1.50 -31.65
CA ASP A 303 -31.00 -1.71 -32.35
C ASP A 303 -29.85 -2.09 -31.44
N MET A 304 -30.03 -2.10 -30.13
CA MET A 304 -28.99 -2.38 -29.15
C MET A 304 -28.70 -3.88 -29.04
N LYS A 305 -27.69 -4.35 -29.76
CA LYS A 305 -27.32 -5.78 -29.80
C LYS A 305 -26.33 -6.20 -28.70
N TYR A 306 -25.56 -5.29 -28.11
CA TYR A 306 -24.56 -5.58 -27.06
C TYR A 306 -24.40 -4.38 -26.13
N LEU A 307 -23.98 -4.65 -24.91
CA LEU A 307 -23.56 -3.62 -23.95
C LEU A 307 -22.14 -3.16 -24.28
N SER A 308 -21.82 -1.91 -24.00
CA SER A 308 -20.44 -1.44 -24.13
C SER A 308 -19.49 -2.21 -23.20
N SER A 309 -18.23 -2.29 -23.58
CA SER A 309 -17.20 -2.94 -22.75
C SER A 309 -17.10 -2.33 -21.35
N LEU A 310 -17.38 -1.03 -21.23
CA LEU A 310 -17.41 -0.34 -19.93
C LEU A 310 -18.62 -0.78 -19.10
N CYS A 311 -19.83 -0.87 -19.70
CA CYS A 311 -21.01 -1.36 -19.00
C CYS A 311 -20.80 -2.79 -18.48
N VAL A 312 -20.26 -3.69 -19.30
CA VAL A 312 -19.94 -5.08 -18.89
C VAL A 312 -18.94 -5.08 -17.73
N LYS A 313 -17.88 -4.24 -17.81
CA LYS A 313 -16.89 -4.10 -16.77
C LYS A 313 -17.51 -3.61 -15.46
N LEU A 314 -18.39 -2.59 -15.51
CA LEU A 314 -19.07 -2.03 -14.35
C LEU A 314 -19.99 -3.05 -13.67
N VAL A 315 -20.78 -3.79 -14.45
CA VAL A 315 -21.69 -4.82 -13.94
C VAL A 315 -20.93 -5.89 -13.15
N ILE A 316 -19.79 -6.34 -13.65
CA ILE A 316 -18.99 -7.38 -12.96
C ILE A 316 -18.24 -6.79 -11.78
N LYS A 317 -17.58 -5.64 -11.94
CA LYS A 317 -16.77 -5.03 -10.88
C LYS A 317 -17.58 -4.62 -9.66
N PHE A 318 -18.76 -4.05 -9.87
CA PHE A 318 -19.63 -3.57 -8.79
C PHE A 318 -20.76 -4.54 -8.40
N CYS A 319 -20.67 -5.79 -8.85
CA CYS A 319 -21.61 -6.85 -8.45
C CYS A 319 -23.08 -6.50 -8.71
N PHE A 320 -23.42 -5.92 -9.85
CA PHE A 320 -24.80 -5.58 -10.19
C PHE A 320 -25.62 -6.83 -10.58
N THR A 321 -25.83 -7.73 -9.63
CA THR A 321 -26.59 -8.99 -9.82
C THR A 321 -28.01 -8.75 -10.25
N ASP A 322 -28.66 -7.67 -9.76
CA ASP A 322 -30.02 -7.31 -10.17
C ASP A 322 -30.11 -6.94 -11.64
N ILE A 323 -29.06 -6.26 -12.17
CA ILE A 323 -28.98 -5.93 -13.59
C ILE A 323 -28.78 -7.20 -14.41
N LEU A 324 -27.95 -8.14 -13.97
CA LEU A 324 -27.75 -9.43 -14.62
C LEU A 324 -29.09 -10.21 -14.68
N THR A 325 -29.79 -10.30 -13.56
CA THR A 325 -31.09 -10.96 -13.44
C THR A 325 -32.13 -10.30 -14.35
N TYR A 326 -32.15 -8.97 -14.39
CA TYR A 326 -33.06 -8.22 -15.26
C TYR A 326 -32.77 -8.46 -16.75
N LEU A 327 -31.52 -8.43 -17.18
CA LEU A 327 -31.08 -8.70 -18.55
C LEU A 327 -31.37 -10.15 -18.97
N GLU A 328 -31.08 -11.11 -18.07
CA GLU A 328 -31.36 -12.52 -18.29
C GLU A 328 -32.85 -12.80 -18.54
N ALA A 329 -33.72 -12.12 -17.78
CA ALA A 329 -35.17 -12.31 -17.89
C ALA A 329 -35.79 -11.61 -19.12
N ASN A 330 -35.34 -10.38 -19.45
CA ASN A 330 -36.01 -9.52 -20.40
C ASN A 330 -35.27 -9.35 -21.74
N PHE A 331 -33.94 -9.48 -21.77
CA PHE A 331 -33.09 -9.19 -22.93
C PHE A 331 -32.08 -10.30 -23.19
N LYS A 332 -32.54 -11.51 -23.45
CA LYS A 332 -31.67 -12.70 -23.60
C LYS A 332 -30.59 -12.54 -24.68
N ASP A 333 -30.92 -11.99 -25.82
CA ASP A 333 -29.97 -11.81 -26.93
C ASP A 333 -28.88 -10.80 -26.56
N LEU A 334 -29.27 -9.68 -25.96
CA LEU A 334 -28.35 -8.66 -25.44
C LEU A 334 -27.47 -9.23 -24.33
N PHE A 335 -28.03 -10.05 -23.45
CA PHE A 335 -27.27 -10.70 -22.37
C PHE A 335 -26.21 -11.64 -22.94
N TRP A 336 -26.58 -12.54 -23.85
CA TRP A 336 -25.65 -13.50 -24.45
C TRP A 336 -24.56 -12.84 -25.29
N SER A 337 -24.91 -11.85 -26.10
CA SER A 337 -23.93 -11.12 -26.91
C SER A 337 -22.94 -10.29 -26.07
N SER A 338 -23.36 -9.84 -24.88
CA SER A 338 -22.52 -9.02 -23.99
C SER A 338 -21.65 -9.84 -23.06
N PHE A 339 -22.16 -10.92 -22.46
CA PHE A 339 -21.47 -11.68 -21.43
C PHE A 339 -20.98 -13.06 -21.92
N GLY A 340 -21.60 -13.65 -22.94
CA GLY A 340 -21.22 -14.97 -23.43
C GLY A 340 -21.29 -16.07 -22.35
N GLN A 341 -20.73 -17.24 -22.63
CA GLN A 341 -20.77 -18.37 -21.69
C GLN A 341 -19.69 -18.33 -20.63
N LYS A 342 -18.46 -17.90 -20.99
CA LYS A 342 -17.26 -18.03 -20.15
C LYS A 342 -16.78 -16.72 -19.54
N LEU A 343 -17.30 -15.58 -20.01
CA LEU A 343 -16.77 -14.27 -19.62
C LEU A 343 -17.05 -13.96 -18.14
N LEU A 344 -18.29 -14.23 -17.68
CA LEU A 344 -18.68 -13.97 -16.29
C LEU A 344 -17.80 -14.72 -15.28
N PRO A 345 -17.69 -16.08 -15.31
CA PRO A 345 -16.88 -16.78 -14.34
C PRO A 345 -15.39 -16.43 -14.45
N THR A 346 -14.88 -16.18 -15.67
CA THR A 346 -13.48 -15.82 -15.86
C THR A 346 -13.17 -14.43 -15.33
N LYS A 347 -13.96 -13.41 -15.69
CA LYS A 347 -13.70 -12.02 -15.25
C LYS A 347 -14.00 -11.83 -13.76
N ALA A 348 -15.07 -12.43 -13.25
CA ALA A 348 -15.39 -12.38 -11.82
C ALA A 348 -14.29 -13.01 -10.97
N SER A 349 -13.74 -14.16 -11.39
CA SER A 349 -12.66 -14.84 -10.67
C SER A 349 -11.31 -14.17 -10.85
N ALA A 350 -10.87 -13.97 -12.10
CA ALA A 350 -9.49 -13.63 -12.41
C ALA A 350 -9.17 -12.14 -12.25
N VAL A 351 -10.15 -11.26 -12.48
CA VAL A 351 -9.92 -9.82 -12.58
C VAL A 351 -10.47 -9.06 -11.39
N TYR A 352 -11.67 -9.39 -10.94
CA TYR A 352 -12.37 -8.59 -9.94
C TYR A 352 -12.54 -9.26 -8.58
N GLY A 353 -12.33 -10.56 -8.47
CA GLY A 353 -12.46 -11.28 -7.21
C GLY A 353 -13.90 -11.28 -6.65
N ARG A 354 -14.94 -11.38 -7.51
CA ARG A 354 -16.34 -11.22 -7.12
C ARG A 354 -17.07 -12.54 -6.99
N THR A 355 -17.13 -13.05 -5.77
CA THR A 355 -17.82 -14.30 -5.43
C THR A 355 -19.33 -14.21 -5.60
N GLU A 356 -19.92 -13.03 -5.41
CA GLU A 356 -21.36 -12.77 -5.58
C GLU A 356 -21.80 -13.00 -7.03
N ILE A 357 -20.99 -12.57 -7.99
CA ILE A 357 -21.24 -12.82 -9.42
C ILE A 357 -21.08 -14.31 -9.75
N LEU A 358 -20.11 -14.97 -9.13
CA LEU A 358 -19.91 -16.41 -9.31
C LEU A 358 -21.09 -17.21 -8.74
N GLU A 359 -21.61 -16.82 -7.58
CA GLU A 359 -22.77 -17.44 -6.97
C GLU A 359 -24.03 -17.21 -7.83
N TRP A 360 -24.22 -15.97 -8.31
CA TRP A 360 -25.29 -15.67 -9.26
C TRP A 360 -25.18 -16.55 -10.52
N TRP A 361 -23.98 -16.64 -11.12
CA TRP A 361 -23.73 -17.49 -12.29
C TRP A 361 -23.99 -18.97 -12.00
N ARG A 362 -23.60 -19.46 -10.81
CA ARG A 362 -23.83 -20.86 -10.39
C ARG A 362 -25.32 -21.18 -10.25
N THR A 363 -26.12 -20.26 -9.74
CA THR A 363 -27.56 -20.43 -9.50
C THR A 363 -28.43 -20.09 -10.71
N SER A 364 -27.91 -19.31 -11.66
CA SER A 364 -28.66 -18.89 -12.85
C SER A 364 -29.16 -20.11 -13.69
N PRO A 365 -30.45 -20.16 -14.02
CA PRO A 365 -31.06 -21.23 -14.83
C PRO A 365 -30.64 -21.18 -16.30
N THR A 366 -30.15 -20.04 -16.78
CA THR A 366 -29.77 -19.85 -18.18
C THR A 366 -28.45 -20.55 -18.52
N PHE A 367 -27.55 -20.68 -17.54
CA PHE A 367 -26.29 -21.43 -17.70
C PHE A 367 -26.50 -22.91 -17.34
N LEU A 368 -27.18 -23.67 -18.20
CA LEU A 368 -27.44 -25.11 -17.98
C LEU A 368 -26.12 -25.92 -17.83
N SER A 369 -25.18 -25.70 -18.72
CA SER A 369 -23.84 -26.23 -18.58
C SER A 369 -22.92 -25.16 -17.94
N LYS A 370 -22.41 -25.43 -16.74
CA LYS A 370 -21.46 -24.52 -16.08
C LYS A 370 -20.09 -24.63 -16.75
N ASP A 371 -19.93 -23.96 -17.88
CA ASP A 371 -18.69 -23.97 -18.65
C ASP A 371 -17.76 -22.81 -18.26
N TYR A 372 -16.52 -23.13 -17.94
CA TYR A 372 -15.45 -22.19 -17.57
C TYR A 372 -14.08 -22.76 -17.95
N SER A 373 -13.14 -21.88 -18.18
CA SER A 373 -11.75 -22.22 -18.52
C SER A 373 -10.85 -22.27 -17.29
N THR A 374 -9.63 -22.78 -17.46
CA THR A 374 -8.59 -22.75 -16.45
C THR A 374 -8.23 -21.33 -16.02
N GLU A 375 -8.45 -20.34 -16.89
CA GLU A 375 -8.18 -18.92 -16.62
C GLU A 375 -8.91 -18.38 -15.39
N ALA A 376 -10.08 -18.94 -15.04
CA ALA A 376 -10.83 -18.50 -13.87
C ALA A 376 -10.04 -18.74 -12.57
N ILE A 377 -9.43 -19.93 -12.41
CA ILE A 377 -8.68 -20.32 -11.22
C ILE A 377 -7.24 -19.85 -11.31
N ASP A 378 -6.59 -20.01 -12.46
CA ASP A 378 -5.22 -19.53 -12.70
C ASP A 378 -5.14 -18.00 -12.52
N GLY A 379 -6.14 -17.27 -13.04
CA GLY A 379 -6.23 -15.83 -12.91
C GLY A 379 -6.56 -15.36 -11.47
N ALA A 380 -7.42 -16.09 -10.74
CA ALA A 380 -7.66 -15.81 -9.32
C ALA A 380 -6.38 -15.98 -8.49
N SER A 381 -5.60 -17.02 -8.78
CA SER A 381 -4.29 -17.25 -8.16
C SER A 381 -3.30 -16.13 -8.49
N LYS A 382 -3.26 -15.68 -9.75
CA LYS A 382 -2.44 -14.55 -10.21
C LYS A 382 -2.77 -13.24 -9.49
N SER A 383 -4.05 -13.01 -9.21
CA SER A 383 -4.54 -11.78 -8.59
C SER A 383 -4.59 -11.82 -7.06
N GLY A 384 -4.22 -12.95 -6.45
CA GLY A 384 -4.17 -13.08 -5.00
C GLY A 384 -5.52 -13.33 -4.31
N PHE A 385 -6.56 -13.71 -5.06
CA PHE A 385 -7.92 -13.84 -4.54
C PHE A 385 -8.19 -15.18 -3.86
N VAL A 386 -7.68 -15.36 -2.64
CA VAL A 386 -7.87 -16.59 -1.84
C VAL A 386 -9.36 -16.92 -1.65
N HIS A 387 -10.19 -15.92 -1.33
CA HIS A 387 -11.64 -16.10 -1.13
C HIS A 387 -12.36 -16.65 -2.37
N VAL A 388 -11.88 -16.32 -3.57
CA VAL A 388 -12.40 -16.88 -4.83
C VAL A 388 -11.99 -18.33 -4.98
N LEU A 389 -10.76 -18.70 -4.63
CA LEU A 389 -10.30 -20.09 -4.64
C LEU A 389 -11.10 -20.93 -3.64
N ASP A 390 -11.40 -20.40 -2.47
CA ASP A 390 -12.29 -21.01 -1.48
C ASP A 390 -13.69 -21.22 -2.03
N TRP A 391 -14.23 -20.22 -2.72
CA TRP A 391 -15.54 -20.35 -3.35
C TRP A 391 -15.55 -21.46 -4.40
N TRP A 392 -14.53 -21.50 -5.29
CA TRP A 392 -14.42 -22.56 -6.29
C TRP A 392 -14.36 -23.95 -5.65
N ARG A 393 -13.59 -24.09 -4.57
CA ARG A 393 -13.48 -25.36 -3.84
C ARG A 393 -14.81 -25.78 -3.20
N LYS A 394 -15.56 -24.86 -2.61
CA LYS A 394 -16.86 -25.09 -1.97
C LYS A 394 -18.02 -25.23 -2.97
N SER A 395 -17.88 -24.77 -4.18
CA SER A 395 -18.95 -24.76 -5.20
C SER A 395 -19.37 -26.14 -5.68
N GLY A 396 -18.56 -27.19 -5.43
CA GLY A 396 -18.76 -28.54 -5.95
C GLY A 396 -18.42 -28.72 -7.44
N LEU A 397 -17.99 -27.66 -8.13
CA LEU A 397 -17.59 -27.69 -9.52
C LEU A 397 -16.16 -28.26 -9.66
N PRO A 398 -15.83 -28.99 -10.76
CA PRO A 398 -14.49 -29.51 -10.99
C PRO A 398 -13.47 -28.37 -11.05
N LEU A 399 -12.36 -28.45 -10.29
CA LEU A 399 -11.30 -27.43 -10.32
C LEU A 399 -10.44 -27.61 -11.57
N LYS A 400 -10.55 -26.67 -12.51
CA LYS A 400 -9.76 -26.63 -13.76
C LYS A 400 -8.61 -25.63 -13.56
N TYR A 401 -7.38 -26.11 -13.41
CA TYR A 401 -6.19 -25.27 -13.20
C TYR A 401 -4.95 -25.86 -13.87
N THR A 402 -3.98 -25.02 -14.15
CA THR A 402 -2.69 -25.38 -14.73
C THR A 402 -1.52 -25.07 -13.78
N ALA A 403 -0.29 -25.32 -14.21
CA ALA A 403 0.89 -24.86 -13.48
C ALA A 403 0.93 -23.32 -13.36
N SER A 404 0.29 -22.60 -14.30
CA SER A 404 0.22 -21.15 -14.31
C SER A 404 -0.38 -20.57 -13.03
N ALA A 405 -1.29 -21.29 -12.33
CA ALA A 405 -1.85 -20.85 -11.07
C ALA A 405 -0.75 -20.55 -10.01
N MET A 406 0.16 -21.50 -9.84
CA MET A 406 1.24 -21.38 -8.85
C MET A 406 2.40 -20.50 -9.38
N GLU A 407 2.71 -20.58 -10.68
CA GLU A 407 3.73 -19.75 -11.31
C GLU A 407 3.38 -18.26 -11.24
N GLN A 408 2.16 -17.88 -11.57
CA GLN A 408 1.71 -16.49 -11.52
C GLN A 408 1.57 -15.98 -10.08
N ALA A 409 1.08 -16.81 -9.14
CA ALA A 409 1.05 -16.46 -7.73
C ALA A 409 2.47 -16.22 -7.19
N SER A 410 3.44 -17.06 -7.57
CA SER A 410 4.85 -16.90 -7.20
C SER A 410 5.47 -15.64 -7.82
N SER A 411 5.17 -15.35 -9.08
CA SER A 411 5.62 -14.14 -9.79
C SER A 411 5.12 -12.85 -9.13
N LYS A 412 3.91 -12.87 -8.58
CA LYS A 412 3.27 -11.70 -7.94
C LYS A 412 3.48 -11.61 -6.42
N GLY A 413 4.14 -12.59 -5.82
CA GLY A 413 4.40 -12.57 -4.39
C GLY A 413 3.22 -12.99 -3.50
N HIS A 414 2.23 -13.69 -4.05
CA HIS A 414 1.02 -14.07 -3.31
C HIS A 414 1.21 -15.33 -2.46
N ILE A 415 1.91 -15.19 -1.34
CA ILE A 415 2.23 -16.30 -0.41
C ILE A 415 0.95 -16.96 0.11
N LEU A 416 -0.10 -16.20 0.44
CA LEU A 416 -1.37 -16.75 0.93
C LEU A 416 -2.04 -17.69 -0.08
N VAL A 417 -1.92 -17.40 -1.38
CA VAL A 417 -2.41 -18.28 -2.44
C VAL A 417 -1.60 -19.57 -2.49
N LEU A 418 -0.28 -19.47 -2.36
CA LEU A 418 0.60 -20.64 -2.35
C LEU A 418 0.32 -21.53 -1.13
N GLU A 419 0.09 -20.93 0.04
CA GLU A 419 -0.30 -21.64 1.26
C GLU A 419 -1.65 -22.34 1.07
N TRP A 420 -2.64 -21.64 0.49
CA TRP A 420 -3.93 -22.24 0.13
C TRP A 420 -3.77 -23.48 -0.76
N TRP A 421 -2.92 -23.42 -1.81
CA TRP A 421 -2.66 -24.55 -2.68
C TRP A 421 -2.01 -25.71 -1.93
N LYS A 422 -1.04 -25.43 -1.05
CA LYS A 422 -0.38 -26.43 -0.19
C LYS A 422 -1.39 -27.11 0.71
N GLU A 423 -2.19 -26.36 1.45
CA GLU A 423 -3.21 -26.89 2.35
C GLU A 423 -4.28 -27.68 1.59
N ALA A 424 -4.72 -27.18 0.44
CA ALA A 424 -5.67 -27.87 -0.42
C ALA A 424 -5.16 -29.22 -0.96
N SER A 425 -3.84 -29.41 -1.01
CA SER A 425 -3.21 -30.68 -1.38
C SER A 425 -3.09 -31.67 -0.22
N LEU A 426 -3.03 -31.17 1.02
CA LEU A 426 -2.80 -32.01 2.21
C LEU A 426 -4.10 -32.53 2.84
N HIS A 427 -5.21 -31.81 2.71
CA HIS A 427 -6.45 -32.11 3.43
C HIS A 427 -7.50 -32.81 2.56
N GLN A 428 -7.84 -34.00 2.96
CA GLN A 428 -9.09 -34.70 2.60
C GLN A 428 -10.18 -34.26 3.58
N GLY A 429 -10.76 -33.09 3.38
CA GLY A 429 -11.90 -32.61 4.19
C GLY A 429 -11.61 -31.37 5.02
N SER A 430 -12.61 -30.48 5.05
CA SER A 430 -12.76 -29.28 5.87
C SER A 430 -11.52 -28.40 6.04
N TYR A 431 -11.47 -27.36 5.26
CA TYR A 431 -10.50 -26.27 5.35
C TYR A 431 -10.80 -25.42 6.60
N HIS A 432 -10.05 -25.59 7.66
CA HIS A 432 -9.98 -24.68 8.80
C HIS A 432 -8.68 -23.90 8.72
N VAL A 433 -8.74 -22.64 8.29
CA VAL A 433 -7.66 -21.69 8.58
C VAL A 433 -7.75 -21.36 10.06
N ASP A 434 -6.70 -21.67 10.81
CA ASP A 434 -6.62 -21.32 12.22
C ASP A 434 -6.96 -19.84 12.43
N SER A 435 -7.79 -19.56 13.43
CA SER A 435 -8.26 -18.21 13.78
C SER A 435 -7.11 -17.22 14.02
N GLU A 436 -5.95 -17.70 14.50
CA GLU A 436 -4.74 -16.88 14.66
C GLU A 436 -4.13 -16.40 13.33
N THR A 437 -4.13 -17.24 12.30
CA THR A 437 -3.60 -16.86 10.98
C THR A 437 -4.54 -15.87 10.27
N ARG A 438 -5.85 -15.99 10.48
CA ARG A 438 -6.86 -15.03 9.99
C ARG A 438 -6.75 -13.67 10.66
N HIS A 439 -6.57 -13.61 11.98
CA HIS A 439 -6.36 -12.37 12.72
C HIS A 439 -5.08 -11.63 12.28
N ARG A 440 -4.03 -12.38 12.01
CA ARG A 440 -2.73 -11.81 11.59
C ARG A 440 -2.78 -11.16 10.21
N HIS A 441 -3.74 -11.55 9.34
CA HIS A 441 -3.86 -11.08 7.95
C HIS A 441 -5.15 -10.28 7.67
N GLY A 442 -5.94 -9.91 8.71
CA GLY A 442 -7.11 -9.04 8.57
C GLY A 442 -8.26 -9.61 7.74
N LEU A 443 -8.39 -10.93 7.66
CA LEU A 443 -9.49 -11.59 6.96
C LEU A 443 -10.76 -11.61 7.83
N PRO A 444 -11.96 -11.35 7.27
CA PRO A 444 -13.20 -11.33 8.03
C PRO A 444 -13.53 -12.71 8.63
N ALA A 445 -14.10 -12.71 9.84
CA ALA A 445 -14.60 -13.91 10.49
C ALA A 445 -15.71 -14.54 9.64
N MET A 446 -15.64 -15.86 9.39
CA MET A 446 -16.76 -16.58 8.79
C MET A 446 -17.76 -16.97 9.87
N ASP A 447 -19.05 -16.67 9.66
CA ASP A 447 -20.16 -17.20 10.46
C ASP A 447 -20.18 -18.73 10.33
N GLU A 448 -20.00 -19.42 11.46
CA GLU A 448 -20.20 -20.86 11.57
C GLU A 448 -21.71 -21.19 11.54
N GLY A 449 -22.28 -21.30 10.35
CA GLY A 449 -23.58 -21.95 10.16
C GLY A 449 -23.45 -23.47 10.39
N PRO A 450 -24.52 -24.18 10.79
CA PRO A 450 -24.45 -25.60 11.07
C PRO A 450 -24.06 -26.38 9.82
N SER A 451 -22.84 -26.94 9.84
CA SER A 451 -22.25 -27.76 8.77
C SER A 451 -22.99 -29.10 8.67
N THR A 452 -23.74 -29.30 7.59
CA THR A 452 -24.04 -30.66 7.12
C THR A 452 -22.73 -31.39 6.79
N PRO A 453 -22.59 -32.70 7.05
CA PRO A 453 -21.39 -33.45 6.74
C PRO A 453 -21.16 -33.43 5.22
N SER A 454 -20.23 -32.60 4.79
CA SER A 454 -19.78 -32.48 3.40
C SER A 454 -18.95 -33.71 3.05
N GLU A 455 -19.27 -34.36 1.93
CA GLU A 455 -18.46 -35.39 1.32
C GLU A 455 -17.01 -34.91 1.19
N ALA A 456 -16.06 -35.73 1.65
CA ALA A 456 -14.64 -35.44 1.64
C ALA A 456 -14.16 -35.11 0.22
N GLN A 457 -13.77 -33.87 -0.02
CA GLN A 457 -13.29 -33.46 -1.33
C GLN A 457 -11.89 -34.04 -1.58
N PRO A 458 -11.61 -34.52 -2.82
CA PRO A 458 -10.33 -35.12 -3.13
C PRO A 458 -9.18 -34.11 -2.99
N ALA A 459 -8.03 -34.57 -2.49
CA ALA A 459 -6.81 -33.77 -2.42
C ALA A 459 -6.39 -33.27 -3.80
N LEU A 460 -5.99 -32.01 -3.88
CA LEU A 460 -5.59 -31.39 -5.15
C LEU A 460 -4.15 -31.77 -5.51
N LYS A 461 -3.92 -32.08 -6.79
CA LYS A 461 -2.57 -32.35 -7.29
C LYS A 461 -1.82 -31.04 -7.52
N LEU A 462 -0.76 -30.77 -6.77
CA LEU A 462 0.08 -29.61 -6.98
C LEU A 462 0.80 -29.67 -8.33
N LYS A 463 0.89 -28.51 -8.98
CA LYS A 463 1.60 -28.31 -10.26
C LYS A 463 2.57 -27.12 -10.13
N PRO A 464 3.70 -27.28 -9.42
CA PRO A 464 4.60 -26.16 -9.17
C PRO A 464 5.21 -25.54 -10.44
N GLY A 465 5.42 -26.33 -11.49
CA GLY A 465 5.98 -25.85 -12.74
C GLY A 465 7.28 -25.06 -12.56
N LYS A 466 7.35 -23.86 -13.15
CA LYS A 466 8.48 -22.93 -13.06
C LYS A 466 8.30 -21.86 -11.96
N SER A 467 7.51 -22.13 -10.92
CA SER A 467 7.16 -21.15 -9.89
C SER A 467 8.38 -20.52 -9.22
N LEU A 468 9.44 -21.29 -8.99
CA LEU A 468 10.67 -20.80 -8.39
C LEU A 468 11.38 -19.77 -9.29
N LEU A 469 11.46 -20.06 -10.59
CA LEU A 469 12.03 -19.12 -11.58
C LEU A 469 11.15 -17.88 -11.73
N ALA A 470 9.83 -18.04 -11.73
CA ALA A 470 8.89 -16.93 -11.80
C ALA A 470 9.05 -15.97 -10.59
N ALA A 471 9.29 -16.50 -9.41
CA ALA A 471 9.61 -15.70 -8.23
C ALA A 471 10.95 -14.97 -8.37
N ALA A 472 11.98 -15.66 -8.84
CA ALA A 472 13.30 -15.06 -9.08
C ALA A 472 13.27 -13.97 -10.16
N GLN A 473 12.53 -14.16 -11.25
CA GLN A 473 12.35 -13.18 -12.33
C GLN A 473 11.60 -11.91 -11.93
N ASN A 474 10.87 -11.92 -10.82
CA ASN A 474 10.04 -10.80 -10.40
C ASN A 474 10.43 -10.26 -9.01
N ASN A 475 11.64 -10.51 -8.57
CA ASN A 475 12.18 -10.03 -7.28
C ASN A 475 11.29 -10.37 -6.08
N GLN A 476 10.96 -11.67 -5.91
CA GLN A 476 10.12 -12.14 -4.82
C GLN A 476 10.90 -13.04 -3.83
N PRO A 477 11.82 -12.48 -3.00
CA PRO A 477 12.66 -13.26 -2.09
C PRO A 477 11.84 -14.01 -1.02
N LEU A 478 10.73 -13.44 -0.56
CA LEU A 478 9.86 -14.08 0.43
C LEU A 478 9.19 -15.35 -0.12
N VAL A 479 8.86 -15.36 -1.40
CA VAL A 479 8.29 -16.54 -2.07
C VAL A 479 9.34 -17.65 -2.19
N LEU A 480 10.61 -17.32 -2.44
CA LEU A 480 11.69 -18.31 -2.46
C LEU A 480 11.84 -18.98 -1.09
N ARG A 481 11.80 -18.21 0.00
CA ARG A 481 11.82 -18.74 1.38
C ARG A 481 10.61 -19.63 1.65
N TRP A 482 9.44 -19.23 1.17
CA TRP A 482 8.24 -20.05 1.31
C TRP A 482 8.38 -21.40 0.58
N TRP A 483 8.85 -21.39 -0.69
CA TRP A 483 9.05 -22.61 -1.46
C TRP A 483 10.04 -23.56 -0.79
N ASP A 484 11.16 -23.06 -0.30
CA ASP A 484 12.16 -23.87 0.39
C ASP A 484 11.62 -24.54 1.66
N ASN A 485 10.83 -23.78 2.45
CA ASN A 485 10.21 -24.26 3.69
C ASN A 485 8.94 -25.11 3.45
N SER A 486 8.38 -25.10 2.25
CA SER A 486 7.12 -25.79 1.95
C SER A 486 7.21 -27.30 1.98
N GLY A 487 8.41 -27.88 1.77
CA GLY A 487 8.63 -29.31 1.60
C GLY A 487 8.13 -29.89 0.26
N ILE A 488 7.67 -29.05 -0.66
CA ILE A 488 7.21 -29.44 -1.99
C ILE A 488 8.44 -29.63 -2.89
N GLN A 489 8.49 -30.72 -3.66
CA GLN A 489 9.56 -30.91 -4.64
C GLN A 489 9.52 -29.82 -5.71
N ILE A 490 10.61 -29.09 -5.83
CA ILE A 490 10.75 -27.94 -6.71
C ILE A 490 11.74 -28.27 -7.82
N GLN A 491 11.41 -27.87 -9.03
CA GLN A 491 12.30 -27.94 -10.19
C GLN A 491 13.04 -26.60 -10.38
N TYR A 492 14.17 -26.65 -11.10
CA TYR A 492 14.93 -25.46 -11.51
C TYR A 492 15.62 -24.67 -10.37
N ALA A 493 15.87 -25.27 -9.23
CA ALA A 493 16.59 -24.63 -8.11
C ALA A 493 17.99 -24.12 -8.55
N ASP A 494 18.67 -24.87 -9.43
CA ASP A 494 20.02 -24.55 -9.93
C ASP A 494 20.04 -23.30 -10.84
N SER A 495 18.91 -22.87 -11.36
CA SER A 495 18.81 -21.74 -12.27
C SER A 495 18.43 -20.43 -11.58
N VAL A 496 18.12 -20.44 -10.28
CA VAL A 496 17.66 -19.26 -9.55
C VAL A 496 18.72 -18.16 -9.50
N ALA A 497 19.96 -18.50 -9.15
CA ALA A 497 21.07 -17.55 -9.09
C ALA A 497 21.34 -16.91 -10.46
N LYS A 498 21.31 -17.69 -11.55
CA LYS A 498 21.44 -17.19 -12.92
C LYS A 498 20.35 -16.22 -13.30
N VAL A 499 19.08 -16.57 -13.02
CA VAL A 499 17.93 -15.72 -13.36
C VAL A 499 17.95 -14.43 -12.54
N ALA A 500 18.24 -14.50 -11.24
CA ALA A 500 18.38 -13.34 -10.38
C ALA A 500 19.50 -12.41 -10.86
N SER A 501 20.64 -12.97 -11.24
CA SER A 501 21.77 -12.22 -11.80
C SER A 501 21.42 -11.54 -13.13
N GLN A 502 20.70 -12.22 -14.01
CA GLN A 502 20.24 -11.69 -15.29
C GLN A 502 19.34 -10.46 -15.14
N HIS A 503 18.49 -10.44 -14.11
CA HIS A 503 17.52 -9.37 -13.86
C HIS A 503 18.00 -8.30 -12.87
N GLY A 504 19.19 -8.42 -12.31
CA GLY A 504 19.75 -7.41 -11.42
C GLY A 504 19.25 -7.49 -9.97
N TYR A 505 18.70 -8.62 -9.51
CA TYR A 505 18.03 -8.75 -8.21
C TYR A 505 18.96 -9.27 -7.12
N VAL A 506 19.66 -8.37 -6.47
CA VAL A 506 20.55 -8.66 -5.34
C VAL A 506 19.78 -9.26 -4.16
N ASP A 507 18.59 -8.74 -3.85
CA ASP A 507 17.75 -9.24 -2.74
C ASP A 507 17.41 -10.73 -2.89
N VAL A 508 17.20 -11.18 -4.13
CA VAL A 508 16.95 -12.60 -4.45
C VAL A 508 18.21 -13.44 -4.26
N LEU A 509 19.38 -12.91 -4.65
CA LEU A 509 20.68 -13.59 -4.46
C LEU A 509 20.98 -13.74 -2.96
N ASP A 510 20.79 -12.68 -2.16
CA ASP A 510 20.98 -12.73 -0.72
C ASP A 510 20.05 -13.76 -0.05
N ALA A 511 18.76 -13.70 -0.38
CA ALA A 511 17.81 -14.69 0.15
C ALA A 511 18.14 -16.13 -0.26
N TRP A 512 18.59 -16.32 -1.51
CA TRP A 512 18.94 -17.64 -2.02
C TRP A 512 20.23 -18.18 -1.39
N LEU A 513 21.21 -17.31 -1.15
CA LEU A 513 22.42 -17.66 -0.42
C LEU A 513 22.13 -18.04 1.04
N GLU A 514 21.26 -17.30 1.72
CA GLU A 514 20.82 -17.64 3.09
C GLU A 514 20.15 -19.04 3.15
N LEU A 515 19.36 -19.40 2.14
CA LEU A 515 18.64 -20.67 2.09
C LEU A 515 19.54 -21.86 1.72
N LYS A 516 20.43 -21.69 0.76
CA LYS A 516 21.24 -22.78 0.19
C LYS A 516 22.66 -22.84 0.71
N GLY A 517 23.18 -21.72 1.20
CA GLY A 517 24.56 -21.63 1.67
C GLY A 517 25.56 -22.13 0.63
N GLU A 518 26.44 -23.02 1.03
CA GLU A 518 27.46 -23.64 0.16
C GLU A 518 26.89 -24.53 -0.96
N LYS A 519 25.61 -24.91 -0.86
CA LYS A 519 24.92 -25.74 -1.87
C LYS A 519 24.30 -24.91 -3.01
N MET A 520 24.53 -23.61 -3.02
CA MET A 520 24.01 -22.74 -4.07
C MET A 520 24.69 -23.08 -5.40
N ALA A 521 23.92 -23.57 -6.37
CA ALA A 521 24.41 -23.88 -7.71
C ALA A 521 24.43 -22.62 -8.59
N PHE A 522 25.50 -22.44 -9.35
CA PHE A 522 25.66 -21.37 -10.32
C PHE A 522 26.69 -21.74 -11.40
N ASP A 523 26.65 -21.08 -12.53
CA ASP A 523 27.59 -21.22 -13.64
C ASP A 523 28.19 -19.85 -14.03
N ASN A 524 29.05 -19.77 -15.04
CA ASN A 524 29.67 -18.53 -15.50
C ASN A 524 28.64 -17.50 -16.03
N GLN A 525 27.43 -17.89 -16.35
CA GLN A 525 26.36 -17.02 -16.82
C GLN A 525 25.91 -16.00 -15.75
N VAL A 526 26.20 -16.26 -14.48
CA VAL A 526 25.92 -15.32 -13.39
C VAL A 526 26.77 -14.04 -13.46
N LEU A 527 27.86 -14.05 -14.24
CA LEU A 527 28.66 -12.87 -14.55
C LEU A 527 28.40 -12.33 -15.97
N VAL A 528 28.20 -13.21 -16.96
CA VAL A 528 27.97 -12.86 -18.36
C VAL A 528 26.67 -12.08 -18.52
N GLN A 529 25.57 -12.58 -17.98
CA GLN A 529 24.25 -11.96 -18.13
C GLN A 529 24.13 -10.58 -17.46
N PRO A 530 24.56 -10.35 -16.20
CA PRO A 530 24.54 -9.01 -15.63
C PRO A 530 25.51 -8.04 -16.31
N THR A 531 26.62 -8.54 -16.88
CA THR A 531 27.53 -7.72 -17.71
C THR A 531 26.81 -7.22 -18.95
N LYS A 532 26.10 -8.10 -19.66
CA LYS A 532 25.32 -7.76 -20.86
C LYS A 532 24.17 -6.79 -20.54
N ASN A 533 23.51 -6.95 -19.39
CA ASN A 533 22.33 -6.17 -19.00
C ASN A 533 22.64 -4.91 -18.16
N GLY A 534 23.90 -4.66 -17.85
CA GLY A 534 24.30 -3.43 -17.16
C GLY A 534 24.16 -3.46 -15.62
N HIS A 535 24.11 -4.63 -14.98
CA HIS A 535 23.83 -4.78 -13.55
C HIS A 535 25.13 -4.83 -12.71
N VAL A 536 25.73 -3.67 -12.46
CA VAL A 536 27.00 -3.54 -11.70
C VAL A 536 26.83 -4.02 -10.25
N GLU A 537 25.69 -3.80 -9.62
CA GLU A 537 25.41 -4.21 -8.23
C GLU A 537 25.49 -5.72 -8.07
N VAL A 538 25.04 -6.47 -9.06
CA VAL A 538 25.13 -7.94 -9.08
C VAL A 538 26.57 -8.41 -9.26
N LEU A 539 27.34 -7.74 -10.13
CA LEU A 539 28.76 -8.06 -10.31
C LEU A 539 29.56 -7.83 -9.02
N GLU A 540 29.25 -6.73 -8.30
CA GLU A 540 29.87 -6.45 -7.00
C GLU A 540 29.45 -7.47 -5.93
N TRP A 541 28.20 -7.94 -5.97
CA TRP A 541 27.73 -9.01 -5.11
C TRP A 541 28.50 -10.32 -5.33
N TRP A 542 28.67 -10.75 -6.60
CA TRP A 542 29.42 -11.97 -6.93
C TRP A 542 30.90 -11.85 -6.57
N LYS A 543 31.49 -10.66 -6.67
CA LYS A 543 32.85 -10.41 -6.22
C LYS A 543 32.99 -10.61 -4.70
N LYS A 544 32.10 -10.03 -3.90
CA LYS A 544 32.07 -10.21 -2.45
C LYS A 544 31.87 -11.68 -2.07
N PHE A 545 30.98 -12.37 -2.80
CA PHE A 545 30.78 -13.80 -2.63
C PHE A 545 32.05 -14.62 -2.93
N SER A 546 32.80 -14.26 -3.97
CA SER A 546 34.05 -14.93 -4.35
C SER A 546 35.19 -14.67 -3.35
N GLN A 547 35.26 -13.49 -2.79
CA GLN A 547 36.30 -13.09 -1.82
C GLN A 547 36.05 -13.66 -0.41
N GLY A 548 34.83 -14.05 -0.09
CA GLY A 548 34.43 -14.54 1.23
C GLY A 548 34.43 -13.41 2.28
N GLU A 549 33.26 -13.01 2.75
CA GLU A 549 33.14 -12.15 3.93
C GLU A 549 33.11 -13.00 5.20
N GLU A 550 33.72 -12.53 6.30
CA GLU A 550 33.66 -13.22 7.60
C GLU A 550 32.19 -13.51 8.00
N GLY A 551 31.88 -14.80 8.12
CA GLY A 551 30.53 -15.27 8.53
C GLY A 551 29.53 -15.50 7.39
N ARG A 552 29.90 -15.28 6.10
CA ARG A 552 29.06 -15.65 4.95
C ARG A 552 29.69 -16.77 4.14
N PRO A 553 28.88 -17.75 3.66
CA PRO A 553 29.38 -18.75 2.74
C PRO A 553 29.85 -18.08 1.45
N GLY A 554 31.03 -18.43 0.99
CA GLY A 554 31.62 -17.95 -0.26
C GLY A 554 31.98 -19.11 -1.18
N GLY A 555 32.21 -18.83 -2.45
CA GLY A 555 32.55 -19.85 -3.45
C GLY A 555 33.35 -19.28 -4.61
N LYS A 556 34.13 -20.14 -5.26
CA LYS A 556 34.95 -19.76 -6.41
C LYS A 556 34.07 -19.47 -7.63
N VAL A 557 34.04 -18.22 -8.06
CA VAL A 557 33.31 -17.77 -9.26
C VAL A 557 34.26 -17.70 -10.44
N GLU A 558 34.06 -18.58 -11.43
CA GLU A 558 34.93 -18.70 -12.59
C GLU A 558 34.35 -17.97 -13.81
N TYR A 559 35.19 -17.35 -14.61
CA TYR A 559 34.82 -16.71 -15.88
C TYR A 559 35.94 -16.82 -16.92
N LYS A 560 35.58 -16.63 -18.18
CA LYS A 560 36.54 -16.49 -19.29
C LYS A 560 36.49 -15.06 -19.82
N THR A 561 37.63 -14.49 -20.13
CA THR A 561 37.73 -13.12 -20.66
C THR A 561 36.92 -12.96 -21.95
N CYS A 562 36.97 -13.96 -22.86
CA CYS A 562 36.19 -13.93 -24.10
C CYS A 562 34.67 -13.81 -23.88
N ASP A 563 34.12 -14.54 -22.88
CA ASP A 563 32.67 -14.52 -22.61
C ASP A 563 32.24 -13.15 -22.10
N ILE A 564 33.11 -12.48 -21.32
CA ILE A 564 32.83 -11.14 -20.79
C ILE A 564 32.98 -10.05 -21.85
N GLU A 565 33.99 -10.14 -22.73
CA GLU A 565 34.18 -9.21 -23.85
C GLU A 565 33.01 -9.29 -24.83
N GLU A 566 32.57 -10.49 -25.19
CA GLU A 566 31.37 -10.70 -26.01
C GLU A 566 30.11 -10.10 -25.32
N ALA A 567 29.98 -10.29 -24.02
CA ALA A 567 28.87 -9.69 -23.27
C ALA A 567 28.89 -8.16 -23.25
N LEU A 568 30.09 -7.55 -23.21
CA LEU A 568 30.27 -6.10 -23.28
C LEU A 568 30.00 -5.53 -24.69
N GLU A 569 30.31 -6.28 -25.75
CA GLU A 569 29.98 -5.90 -27.12
C GLU A 569 28.48 -6.00 -27.39
N ASP A 570 27.84 -7.03 -26.86
CA ASP A 570 26.39 -7.30 -26.97
C ASP A 570 25.53 -6.53 -25.94
N SER A 571 26.08 -5.52 -25.26
CA SER A 571 25.43 -4.81 -24.19
C SER A 571 24.11 -4.17 -24.62
N VAL A 572 23.04 -4.40 -23.84
CA VAL A 572 21.67 -3.93 -24.09
C VAL A 572 21.32 -2.73 -23.22
N GLY A 573 22.19 -2.35 -22.29
CA GLY A 573 21.97 -1.26 -21.34
C GLY A 573 22.06 0.14 -21.95
N SER A 574 21.72 1.16 -21.15
CA SER A 574 21.98 2.55 -21.51
C SER A 574 23.49 2.82 -21.57
N GLN A 575 23.90 3.82 -22.35
CA GLN A 575 25.31 4.19 -22.51
C GLN A 575 26.04 4.46 -21.19
N THR A 576 25.32 4.95 -20.18
CA THR A 576 25.82 5.16 -18.81
C THR A 576 26.07 3.86 -18.07
N GLN A 577 25.15 2.90 -18.16
CA GLN A 577 25.28 1.58 -17.53
C GLN A 577 26.40 0.76 -18.15
N GLU A 578 26.51 0.81 -19.45
CA GLU A 578 27.62 0.17 -20.21
C GLU A 578 28.98 0.69 -19.73
N MET A 579 29.12 2.02 -19.60
CA MET A 579 30.36 2.64 -19.11
C MET A 579 30.66 2.26 -17.64
N GLU A 580 29.66 2.12 -16.80
CA GLU A 580 29.85 1.70 -15.41
C GLU A 580 30.31 0.24 -15.32
N VAL A 581 29.73 -0.66 -16.11
CA VAL A 581 30.14 -2.07 -16.19
C VAL A 581 31.57 -2.19 -16.72
N LYS A 582 31.92 -1.46 -17.79
CA LYS A 582 33.31 -1.44 -18.34
C LYS A 582 34.32 -0.94 -17.30
N ARG A 583 33.97 0.11 -16.53
CA ARG A 583 34.80 0.61 -15.43
C ARG A 583 34.97 -0.41 -14.32
N TRP A 584 33.87 -1.11 -13.98
CA TRP A 584 33.90 -2.14 -12.95
C TRP A 584 34.82 -3.29 -13.35
N TRP A 585 34.70 -3.81 -14.57
CA TRP A 585 35.57 -4.87 -15.09
C TRP A 585 37.04 -4.43 -15.20
N ALA A 586 37.31 -3.22 -15.65
CA ALA A 586 38.68 -2.66 -15.71
C ALA A 586 39.34 -2.61 -14.32
N LYS A 587 38.58 -2.33 -13.28
CA LYS A 587 39.07 -2.36 -11.88
C LYS A 587 39.25 -3.78 -11.33
N ASN A 588 38.53 -4.76 -11.85
CA ASN A 588 38.47 -6.13 -11.33
C ASN A 588 39.19 -7.17 -12.22
N GLY A 589 40.14 -6.73 -13.03
CA GLY A 589 41.09 -7.61 -13.70
C GLY A 589 40.80 -7.95 -15.16
N LEU A 590 39.86 -7.25 -15.80
CA LEU A 590 39.71 -7.32 -17.24
C LEU A 590 40.68 -6.31 -17.90
N ASN A 591 41.89 -6.75 -18.21
CA ASN A 591 42.80 -5.95 -19.04
C ASN A 591 42.41 -6.16 -20.51
N LEU A 592 41.61 -5.24 -21.04
CA LEU A 592 41.30 -5.16 -22.46
C LEU A 592 42.59 -4.91 -23.23
N GLY A 593 43.07 -5.91 -23.97
CA GLY A 593 44.25 -5.77 -24.83
C GLY A 593 45.43 -6.68 -24.52
N VAL A 594 45.29 -7.70 -23.69
CA VAL A 594 46.34 -8.67 -23.36
C VAL A 594 46.24 -9.91 -24.24
N ASP A 595 47.41 -10.48 -24.55
CA ASP A 595 47.69 -11.62 -25.41
C ASP A 595 46.56 -12.65 -25.59
N VAL A 596 46.35 -13.05 -26.84
CA VAL A 596 45.39 -14.07 -27.31
C VAL A 596 45.49 -15.38 -26.51
N SER A 597 46.61 -15.69 -25.89
CA SER A 597 46.81 -16.91 -25.08
C SER A 597 46.08 -16.91 -23.75
N GLU A 598 45.71 -15.76 -23.20
CA GLU A 598 44.96 -15.64 -21.91
C GLU A 598 43.45 -15.49 -22.09
N TRP A 599 42.99 -15.20 -23.30
CA TRP A 599 41.61 -14.89 -23.62
C TRP A 599 40.63 -16.04 -23.34
N THR A 600 41.07 -17.29 -23.57
CA THR A 600 40.27 -18.48 -23.34
C THR A 600 40.52 -19.15 -21.99
N LYS A 601 41.49 -18.66 -21.19
CA LYS A 601 41.79 -19.21 -19.87
C LYS A 601 40.66 -18.88 -18.86
N VAL A 602 40.35 -19.84 -18.01
CA VAL A 602 39.43 -19.64 -16.89
C VAL A 602 40.14 -18.81 -15.83
N LYS A 603 39.52 -17.69 -15.46
CA LYS A 603 39.94 -16.83 -14.35
C LYS A 603 38.93 -16.91 -13.19
N VAL A 604 39.33 -16.48 -12.04
CA VAL A 604 38.47 -16.39 -10.84
C VAL A 604 38.26 -14.93 -10.51
N LEU A 605 37.04 -14.57 -10.18
CA LEU A 605 36.63 -13.21 -9.83
C LEU A 605 37.23 -12.78 -8.49
#